data_4d2cf6c52642ebf6902e4f7455a6e90c
#
_entry.id   4d2cf6c52642ebf6902e4f7455a6e90c
#
_cell.length_a   1.000
_cell.length_b   1.000
_cell.length_c   1.000
_cell.angle_alpha   90.00
_cell.angle_beta   90.00
_cell.angle_gamma   90.00
#
_symmetry.space_group_name_H-M   'P 1'
#
loop_
_entity.id
_entity.type
_entity.pdbx_description
1 polymer ?
#
loop_
_entity_poly.entity_id
_entity_poly.type
_entity_poly.pdbx_seq_one_letter_code
_entity_poly.pdbx_strand_id
1 'polypeptide(L)'
;MRNNAIRLAVALFAVVIGYGPSSYTGATQPSVPGWEEQAVQPQSSSAFKAPDDVDFRTAVVMSEGVRIHAELFSLKSLAGKQLPTIIMAHGWGGTAANFRQDGIELAKAGYLVITFDYRGWGESDSRVILTGPVPQGHGLKYNAEVLEVREVVDPFEQVTDWFNVIDWAQAEPMVDKSRIGLRGSSYSGGHVVYVAARDPRVKAIVSQVGSLDSRPKSNPIAGQVDEQTRLAYEEGTKRARGEIGYPPPRARVIGNLQGAPIRDKLLRFAPVEDAGNLQNCAALFIVAENEELFNNEVQAKLAYERDPGPKKYVVVPGIKHYGIYGPAREQAIKMAIDWFDQYLKK
;
A
#
# COMPACT_ATOMS: atom_id res chain seq x y z
N MET A 1 -62.74 30.66 -23.48
CA MET A 1 -62.62 32.09 -23.06
C MET A 1 -61.20 32.23 -22.54
N ARG A 2 -60.44 33.00 -23.24
CA ARG A 2 -59.10 33.60 -23.09
C ARG A 2 -58.03 32.86 -22.23
N ASN A 3 -57.11 32.18 -22.97
CA ASN A 3 -55.81 31.79 -22.57
C ASN A 3 -54.91 33.01 -22.34
N ASN A 4 -54.22 33.05 -21.21
CA ASN A 4 -53.05 33.92 -21.03
C ASN A 4 -51.81 33.05 -20.79
N ALA A 5 -50.99 32.94 -21.82
CA ALA A 5 -49.65 32.37 -21.75
C ALA A 5 -48.67 33.48 -21.30
N ILE A 6 -48.01 33.26 -20.17
CA ILE A 6 -46.92 34.11 -19.70
C ILE A 6 -45.65 33.59 -20.33
N ARG A 7 -45.04 34.37 -21.22
CA ARG A 7 -43.68 34.14 -21.76
C ARG A 7 -42.67 34.70 -20.78
N LEU A 8 -41.86 33.85 -20.23
CA LEU A 8 -40.67 34.21 -19.43
C LEU A 8 -39.52 34.49 -20.40
N ALA A 9 -39.07 35.72 -20.49
CA ALA A 9 -37.88 36.09 -21.24
C ALA A 9 -36.65 35.86 -20.35
N VAL A 10 -35.75 34.96 -20.76
CA VAL A 10 -34.44 34.79 -20.14
C VAL A 10 -33.49 35.78 -20.81
N ALA A 11 -33.06 36.78 -20.07
CA ALA A 11 -31.99 37.69 -20.50
C ALA A 11 -30.65 37.08 -20.21
N LEU A 12 -29.89 36.71 -21.25
CA LEU A 12 -28.48 36.37 -21.15
C LEU A 12 -27.66 37.64 -20.91
N PHE A 13 -27.08 37.77 -19.72
CA PHE A 13 -26.00 38.73 -19.48
C PHE A 13 -24.65 38.04 -19.82
N ALA A 14 -24.06 38.38 -20.93
CA ALA A 14 -22.68 38.07 -21.26
C ALA A 14 -21.78 39.07 -20.53
N VAL A 15 -21.13 38.61 -19.46
CA VAL A 15 -20.05 39.37 -18.83
C VAL A 15 -18.77 39.05 -19.58
N VAL A 16 -18.30 39.97 -20.40
CA VAL A 16 -16.98 39.95 -21.00
C VAL A 16 -15.98 40.40 -19.93
N ILE A 17 -15.30 39.45 -19.30
CA ILE A 17 -14.15 39.75 -18.47
C ILE A 17 -12.93 39.83 -19.39
N GLY A 18 -12.47 41.06 -19.63
CA GLY A 18 -11.22 41.32 -20.35
C GLY A 18 -10.02 40.89 -19.50
N TYR A 19 -9.29 39.89 -19.97
CA TYR A 19 -7.97 39.56 -19.45
C TYR A 19 -6.97 40.57 -20.00
N GLY A 20 -6.59 41.57 -19.18
CA GLY A 20 -5.39 42.34 -19.40
C GLY A 20 -4.15 41.52 -19.02
N PRO A 21 -2.96 41.75 -19.65
CA PRO A 21 -1.75 41.03 -19.28
C PRO A 21 -1.33 41.43 -17.85
N SER A 22 -1.48 40.49 -16.93
CA SER A 22 -0.94 40.60 -15.57
C SER A 22 0.57 40.39 -15.65
N SER A 23 1.29 41.52 -15.42
CA SER A 23 2.74 41.47 -15.21
C SER A 23 3.03 40.77 -13.88
N TYR A 24 3.42 39.50 -13.94
CA TYR A 24 4.03 38.81 -12.81
C TYR A 24 5.40 39.43 -12.56
N THR A 25 5.46 40.34 -11.61
CA THR A 25 6.73 40.74 -10.98
C THR A 25 7.20 39.59 -10.11
N GLY A 26 8.40 39.09 -10.37
CA GLY A 26 8.98 37.92 -9.72
C GLY A 26 9.01 38.03 -8.19
N ALA A 27 8.20 37.23 -7.55
CA ALA A 27 8.42 36.86 -6.17
C ALA A 27 9.55 35.84 -6.17
N THR A 28 10.71 36.22 -5.63
CA THR A 28 11.81 35.31 -5.33
C THR A 28 11.28 34.21 -4.42
N GLN A 29 11.28 32.98 -4.92
CA GLN A 29 11.00 31.82 -4.10
C GLN A 29 12.02 31.77 -2.96
N PRO A 30 11.60 31.48 -1.71
CA PRO A 30 12.55 31.25 -0.65
C PRO A 30 13.40 30.04 -1.04
N SER A 31 14.71 30.23 -1.10
CA SER A 31 15.68 29.17 -1.30
C SER A 31 15.50 28.11 -0.20
N VAL A 32 15.12 26.90 -0.60
CA VAL A 32 15.13 25.74 0.30
C VAL A 32 16.59 25.46 0.65
N PRO A 33 16.99 25.43 1.94
CA PRO A 33 18.37 25.21 2.30
C PRO A 33 18.82 23.80 1.91
N GLY A 34 19.89 23.71 1.12
CA GLY A 34 20.85 22.62 1.11
C GLY A 34 20.34 21.24 0.70
N TRP A 35 20.03 21.03 -0.57
CA TRP A 35 20.12 19.73 -1.20
C TRP A 35 21.56 19.56 -1.71
N GLU A 36 22.47 19.09 -0.87
CA GLU A 36 23.68 18.48 -1.38
C GLU A 36 23.29 17.16 -2.04
N GLU A 37 23.54 17.10 -3.32
CA GLU A 37 23.38 15.98 -4.21
C GLU A 37 24.34 14.85 -3.80
N GLN A 38 24.00 14.12 -2.73
CA GLN A 38 24.60 12.82 -2.49
C GLN A 38 23.94 11.85 -3.45
N ALA A 39 24.58 11.64 -4.59
CA ALA A 39 24.28 10.52 -5.47
C ALA A 39 24.23 9.26 -4.60
N VAL A 40 22.99 8.74 -4.37
CA VAL A 40 22.80 7.44 -3.74
C VAL A 40 23.39 6.44 -4.71
N GLN A 41 24.62 6.01 -4.46
CA GLN A 41 25.18 4.86 -5.13
C GLN A 41 24.22 3.70 -4.88
N PRO A 42 23.73 3.00 -5.91
CA PRO A 42 22.98 1.79 -5.71
C PRO A 42 23.88 0.88 -4.87
N GLN A 43 23.46 0.57 -3.64
CA GLN A 43 24.11 -0.48 -2.89
C GLN A 43 23.97 -1.71 -3.77
N SER A 44 25.10 -2.22 -4.27
CA SER A 44 25.15 -3.50 -4.94
C SER A 44 24.59 -4.51 -3.96
N SER A 45 23.32 -4.87 -4.13
CA SER A 45 22.72 -5.98 -3.43
C SER A 45 23.59 -7.17 -3.81
N SER A 46 24.33 -7.73 -2.85
CA SER A 46 24.93 -9.05 -3.02
C SER A 46 23.80 -9.92 -3.55
N ALA A 47 23.95 -10.44 -4.78
CA ALA A 47 22.87 -11.10 -5.48
C ALA A 47 22.25 -12.15 -4.57
N PHE A 48 20.98 -11.97 -4.18
CA PHE A 48 20.28 -12.90 -3.31
C PHE A 48 20.30 -14.28 -3.95
N LYS A 49 20.75 -15.28 -3.21
CA LYS A 49 20.75 -16.67 -3.64
C LYS A 49 19.72 -17.45 -2.82
N ALA A 50 18.68 -17.93 -3.46
CA ALA A 50 17.73 -18.85 -2.85
C ALA A 50 18.39 -20.23 -2.60
N PRO A 51 17.83 -21.05 -1.69
CA PRO A 51 18.21 -22.45 -1.53
C PRO A 51 18.13 -23.21 -2.87
N ASP A 52 18.96 -24.25 -2.99
CA ASP A 52 19.12 -24.98 -4.28
C ASP A 52 17.83 -25.63 -4.78
N ASP A 53 16.87 -25.95 -3.91
CA ASP A 53 15.57 -26.54 -4.21
C ASP A 53 14.49 -25.49 -4.57
N VAL A 54 14.77 -24.20 -4.33
CA VAL A 54 13.83 -23.09 -4.60
C VAL A 54 14.21 -22.38 -5.88
N ASP A 55 13.26 -22.21 -6.78
CA ASP A 55 13.33 -21.29 -7.90
C ASP A 55 13.05 -19.88 -7.42
N PHE A 56 13.94 -18.95 -7.77
CA PHE A 56 13.81 -17.53 -7.47
C PHE A 56 14.00 -16.72 -8.74
N ARG A 57 13.06 -15.85 -9.00
CA ARG A 57 13.15 -14.89 -10.12
C ARG A 57 12.48 -13.57 -9.78
N THR A 58 12.84 -12.54 -10.49
CA THR A 58 12.21 -11.22 -10.39
C THR A 58 11.26 -10.99 -11.56
N ALA A 59 10.31 -10.10 -11.38
CA ALA A 59 9.39 -9.66 -12.41
C ALA A 59 9.11 -8.16 -12.27
N VAL A 60 8.58 -7.58 -13.32
CA VAL A 60 8.10 -6.20 -13.34
C VAL A 60 6.60 -6.21 -13.53
N VAL A 61 5.88 -5.62 -12.60
CA VAL A 61 4.43 -5.39 -12.68
C VAL A 61 4.18 -3.93 -13.04
N MET A 62 3.35 -3.67 -14.04
CA MET A 62 2.95 -2.30 -14.37
C MET A 62 1.75 -1.89 -13.51
N SER A 63 1.96 -0.93 -12.62
CA SER A 63 0.91 -0.38 -11.76
C SER A 63 0.66 1.08 -12.13
N GLU A 64 -0.37 1.31 -12.96
CA GLU A 64 -0.74 2.65 -13.45
C GLU A 64 0.45 3.44 -14.02
N GLY A 65 1.30 2.76 -14.81
CA GLY A 65 2.46 3.36 -15.44
C GLY A 65 3.75 3.36 -14.60
N VAL A 66 3.69 2.93 -13.34
CA VAL A 66 4.86 2.73 -12.47
C VAL A 66 5.31 1.28 -12.54
N ARG A 67 6.62 1.03 -12.70
CA ARG A 67 7.18 -0.33 -12.66
C ARG A 67 7.37 -0.76 -11.22
N ILE A 68 6.65 -1.79 -10.82
CA ILE A 68 6.71 -2.40 -9.49
C ILE A 68 7.63 -3.62 -9.58
N HIS A 69 8.64 -3.66 -8.72
CA HIS A 69 9.52 -4.82 -8.55
C HIS A 69 8.80 -5.92 -7.79
N ALA A 70 8.82 -7.13 -8.33
CA ALA A 70 8.28 -8.32 -7.67
C ALA A 70 9.32 -9.44 -7.66
N GLU A 71 9.29 -10.23 -6.59
CA GLU A 71 10.11 -11.43 -6.40
C GLU A 71 9.20 -12.66 -6.32
N LEU A 72 9.54 -13.71 -7.07
CA LEU A 72 8.77 -14.95 -7.12
C LEU A 72 9.59 -16.11 -6.57
N PHE A 73 8.92 -16.94 -5.78
CA PHE A 73 9.50 -18.12 -5.17
C PHE A 73 8.61 -19.34 -5.44
N SER A 74 9.18 -20.46 -5.85
CA SER A 74 8.49 -21.74 -5.97
C SER A 74 9.49 -22.90 -5.80
N LEU A 75 9.00 -24.11 -5.50
CA LEU A 75 9.86 -25.29 -5.56
C LEU A 75 10.19 -25.63 -7.02
N LYS A 76 11.46 -25.88 -7.32
CA LYS A 76 11.90 -26.36 -8.66
C LYS A 76 11.20 -27.65 -9.11
N SER A 77 10.89 -28.53 -8.15
CA SER A 77 10.16 -29.78 -8.40
C SER A 77 8.70 -29.58 -8.85
N LEU A 78 8.17 -28.34 -8.71
CA LEU A 78 6.82 -27.97 -9.10
C LEU A 78 6.79 -27.11 -10.37
N ALA A 79 7.93 -26.95 -11.05
CA ALA A 79 8.01 -26.18 -12.30
C ALA A 79 6.98 -26.66 -13.33
N GLY A 80 6.31 -25.70 -13.99
CA GLY A 80 5.28 -25.97 -15.00
C GLY A 80 3.91 -26.39 -14.46
N LYS A 81 3.73 -26.49 -13.15
CA LYS A 81 2.42 -26.76 -12.53
C LYS A 81 1.74 -25.45 -12.14
N GLN A 82 0.42 -25.43 -12.20
CA GLN A 82 -0.38 -24.36 -11.59
C GLN A 82 -0.46 -24.59 -10.07
N LEU A 83 -0.06 -23.59 -9.30
CA LEU A 83 0.05 -23.65 -7.84
C LEU A 83 -0.90 -22.67 -7.17
N PRO A 84 -1.44 -23.04 -6.00
CA PRO A 84 -2.05 -22.02 -5.16
C PRO A 84 -1.01 -20.94 -4.88
N THR A 85 -1.44 -19.67 -4.94
CA THR A 85 -0.53 -18.54 -4.98
C THR A 85 -0.76 -17.63 -3.80
N ILE A 86 0.33 -17.24 -3.15
CA ILE A 86 0.32 -16.27 -2.05
C ILE A 86 1.03 -15.01 -2.48
N ILE A 87 0.31 -13.89 -2.45
CA ILE A 87 0.89 -12.56 -2.70
C ILE A 87 1.14 -11.90 -1.34
N MET A 88 2.34 -11.33 -1.16
CA MET A 88 2.77 -10.71 0.09
C MET A 88 3.34 -9.32 -0.15
N ALA A 89 3.12 -8.39 0.80
CA ALA A 89 3.84 -7.14 0.82
C ALA A 89 4.18 -6.69 2.25
N HIS A 90 5.20 -5.84 2.30
CA HIS A 90 5.74 -5.30 3.54
C HIS A 90 4.83 -4.26 4.19
N GLY A 91 5.03 -4.03 5.48
CA GLY A 91 4.40 -2.95 6.22
C GLY A 91 5.06 -1.59 5.97
N TRP A 92 4.91 -0.70 6.94
CA TRP A 92 5.48 0.62 6.89
C TRP A 92 7.01 0.58 6.86
N GLY A 93 7.63 1.14 5.82
CA GLY A 93 9.08 1.27 5.70
C GLY A 93 9.86 -0.01 5.39
N GLY A 94 9.19 -1.09 4.99
CA GLY A 94 9.83 -2.32 4.56
C GLY A 94 10.08 -2.41 3.06
N THR A 95 10.57 -3.57 2.63
CA THR A 95 10.74 -3.95 1.21
C THR A 95 10.43 -5.43 1.00
N ALA A 96 10.29 -5.85 -0.25
CA ALA A 96 10.12 -7.26 -0.63
C ALA A 96 11.22 -8.15 -0.05
N ALA A 97 12.45 -7.66 0.00
CA ALA A 97 13.59 -8.38 0.55
C ALA A 97 13.42 -8.80 2.02
N ASN A 98 12.64 -8.08 2.81
CA ASN A 98 12.33 -8.45 4.20
C ASN A 98 11.52 -9.75 4.31
N PHE A 99 10.83 -10.15 3.23
CA PHE A 99 9.98 -11.34 3.20
C PHE A 99 10.58 -12.54 2.47
N ARG A 100 11.83 -12.46 2.00
CA ARG A 100 12.48 -13.56 1.27
C ARG A 100 12.49 -14.86 2.05
N GLN A 101 12.76 -14.80 3.36
CA GLN A 101 12.74 -15.99 4.19
C GLN A 101 11.33 -16.60 4.30
N ASP A 102 10.30 -15.76 4.49
CA ASP A 102 8.90 -16.22 4.52
C ASP A 102 8.46 -16.74 3.15
N GLY A 103 8.94 -16.13 2.06
CA GLY A 103 8.71 -16.59 0.69
C GLY A 103 9.27 -17.99 0.45
N ILE A 104 10.47 -18.26 0.95
CA ILE A 104 11.10 -19.59 0.89
C ILE A 104 10.29 -20.63 1.66
N GLU A 105 9.85 -20.33 2.88
CA GLU A 105 9.07 -21.25 3.71
C GLU A 105 7.71 -21.60 3.06
N LEU A 106 7.02 -20.59 2.52
CA LEU A 106 5.77 -20.80 1.79
C LEU A 106 5.98 -21.56 0.48
N ALA A 107 7.07 -21.29 -0.26
CA ALA A 107 7.41 -22.04 -1.46
C ALA A 107 7.68 -23.51 -1.14
N LYS A 108 8.41 -23.80 -0.04
CA LYS A 108 8.63 -25.16 0.45
C LYS A 108 7.34 -25.85 0.89
N ALA A 109 6.35 -25.09 1.33
CA ALA A 109 4.99 -25.60 1.58
C ALA A 109 4.18 -25.83 0.29
N GLY A 110 4.74 -25.60 -0.91
CA GLY A 110 4.11 -25.91 -2.21
C GLY A 110 3.29 -24.78 -2.84
N TYR A 111 3.53 -23.54 -2.44
CA TYR A 111 2.93 -22.35 -3.03
C TYR A 111 3.83 -21.72 -4.09
N LEU A 112 3.22 -21.06 -5.07
CA LEU A 112 3.88 -19.95 -5.75
C LEU A 112 3.73 -18.72 -4.85
N VAL A 113 4.85 -18.08 -4.54
CA VAL A 113 4.86 -16.89 -3.70
C VAL A 113 5.29 -15.68 -4.52
N ILE A 114 4.56 -14.60 -4.43
CA ILE A 114 4.89 -13.32 -5.05
C ILE A 114 5.00 -12.29 -3.93
N THR A 115 6.18 -11.68 -3.78
CA THR A 115 6.35 -10.52 -2.91
C THR A 115 6.75 -9.32 -3.76
N PHE A 116 6.41 -8.10 -3.34
CA PHE A 116 6.68 -6.92 -4.14
C PHE A 116 7.01 -5.70 -3.28
N ASP A 117 7.73 -4.77 -3.88
CA ASP A 117 7.95 -3.43 -3.34
C ASP A 117 6.83 -2.50 -3.80
N TYR A 118 6.25 -1.71 -2.90
CA TYR A 118 5.33 -0.64 -3.31
C TYR A 118 6.05 0.40 -4.17
N ARG A 119 5.27 1.15 -4.98
CA ARG A 119 5.80 2.31 -5.71
C ARG A 119 6.59 3.23 -4.81
N GLY A 120 7.75 3.66 -5.25
CA GLY A 120 8.65 4.51 -4.49
C GLY A 120 9.42 3.82 -3.36
N TRP A 121 9.32 2.48 -3.23
CA TRP A 121 10.03 1.68 -2.23
C TRP A 121 10.93 0.65 -2.92
N GLY A 122 11.99 0.24 -2.21
CA GLY A 122 12.89 -0.82 -2.66
C GLY A 122 13.39 -0.62 -4.10
N GLU A 123 13.20 -1.63 -4.92
CA GLU A 123 13.60 -1.68 -6.34
C GLU A 123 12.49 -1.19 -7.30
N SER A 124 11.31 -0.81 -6.78
CA SER A 124 10.23 -0.25 -7.58
C SER A 124 10.53 1.16 -8.03
N ASP A 125 10.06 1.52 -9.24
CA ASP A 125 10.00 2.91 -9.66
C ASP A 125 9.05 3.71 -8.76
N SER A 126 9.05 5.02 -8.93
CA SER A 126 8.18 5.92 -8.20
C SER A 126 7.26 6.70 -9.13
N ARG A 127 6.22 7.28 -8.55
CA ARG A 127 5.53 8.38 -9.20
C ARG A 127 6.48 9.55 -9.37
N VAL A 128 6.37 10.25 -10.49
CA VAL A 128 7.15 11.46 -10.77
C VAL A 128 6.25 12.69 -10.82
N ILE A 129 6.82 13.82 -10.46
CA ILE A 129 6.16 15.13 -10.51
C ILE A 129 6.98 16.02 -11.44
N LEU A 130 6.32 16.70 -12.36
CA LEU A 130 6.97 17.69 -13.21
C LEU A 130 7.44 18.87 -12.33
N THR A 131 8.70 19.29 -12.50
CA THR A 131 9.27 20.43 -11.77
C THR A 131 9.04 21.75 -12.47
N GLY A 132 8.60 21.70 -13.73
CA GLY A 132 8.31 22.87 -14.55
C GLY A 132 7.04 22.73 -15.39
N PRO A 133 6.67 23.75 -16.15
CA PRO A 133 5.51 23.70 -17.02
C PRO A 133 5.72 22.70 -18.16
N VAL A 134 4.63 22.11 -18.59
CA VAL A 134 4.63 21.22 -19.78
C VAL A 134 5.08 22.04 -21.01
N PRO A 135 6.04 21.57 -21.83
CA PRO A 135 6.48 22.28 -23.02
C PRO A 135 5.34 22.59 -23.98
N GLN A 136 5.32 23.79 -24.56
CA GLN A 136 4.28 24.15 -25.54
C GLN A 136 4.49 23.41 -26.86
N GLY A 137 3.40 23.07 -27.54
CA GLY A 137 3.44 22.42 -28.86
C GLY A 137 3.94 20.98 -28.84
N HIS A 138 4.06 20.36 -27.65
CA HIS A 138 4.45 18.96 -27.55
C HIS A 138 3.32 18.03 -28.04
N GLY A 139 3.70 16.85 -28.57
CA GLY A 139 2.74 15.74 -28.77
C GLY A 139 2.51 14.99 -27.47
N LEU A 140 2.09 13.71 -27.55
CA LEU A 140 1.87 12.85 -26.37
C LEU A 140 3.19 12.47 -25.67
N LYS A 141 4.35 12.67 -26.31
CA LYS A 141 5.69 12.39 -25.74
C LYS A 141 6.51 13.66 -25.70
N TYR A 142 7.15 13.92 -24.58
CA TYR A 142 8.06 15.05 -24.41
C TYR A 142 9.09 14.73 -23.31
N ASN A 143 10.19 15.47 -23.33
CA ASN A 143 11.20 15.43 -22.26
C ASN A 143 10.88 16.50 -21.22
N ALA A 144 10.96 16.15 -19.97
CA ALA A 144 10.76 17.07 -18.84
C ALA A 144 11.67 16.72 -17.67
N GLU A 145 12.00 17.70 -16.87
CA GLU A 145 12.61 17.48 -15.56
C GLU A 145 11.54 17.02 -14.59
N VAL A 146 11.86 16.02 -13.79
CA VAL A 146 10.93 15.40 -12.86
C VAL A 146 11.56 15.20 -11.49
N LEU A 147 10.71 15.21 -10.47
CA LEU A 147 11.04 14.83 -9.10
C LEU A 147 10.38 13.47 -8.81
N GLU A 148 11.15 12.52 -8.31
CA GLU A 148 10.62 11.24 -7.81
C GLU A 148 9.98 11.39 -6.43
N VAL A 149 8.84 10.70 -6.24
CA VAL A 149 8.17 10.59 -4.93
C VAL A 149 8.56 9.26 -4.31
N ARG A 150 9.54 9.25 -3.42
CA ARG A 150 10.05 8.02 -2.80
C ARG A 150 9.82 7.97 -1.30
N GLU A 151 9.71 6.73 -0.78
CA GLU A 151 9.58 6.42 0.65
C GLU A 151 8.44 7.20 1.34
N VAL A 152 7.32 7.31 0.64
CA VAL A 152 6.10 7.95 1.13
C VAL A 152 5.03 6.89 1.39
N VAL A 153 4.31 7.01 2.50
CA VAL A 153 3.20 6.11 2.82
C VAL A 153 1.89 6.76 2.38
N ASP A 154 1.43 6.35 1.21
CA ASP A 154 0.09 6.65 0.69
C ASP A 154 -0.69 5.34 0.58
N PRO A 155 -1.65 5.07 1.49
CA PRO A 155 -2.35 3.80 1.52
C PRO A 155 -3.14 3.51 0.25
N PHE A 156 -3.64 4.53 -0.44
CA PHE A 156 -4.42 4.33 -1.66
C PHE A 156 -3.53 3.97 -2.85
N GLU A 157 -2.33 4.51 -2.94
CA GLU A 157 -1.35 4.07 -3.92
C GLU A 157 -0.87 2.64 -3.62
N GLN A 158 -0.63 2.32 -2.35
CA GLN A 158 -0.20 1.00 -1.94
C GLN A 158 -1.25 -0.09 -2.22
N VAL A 159 -2.54 0.15 -1.94
CA VAL A 159 -3.58 -0.83 -2.31
C VAL A 159 -3.82 -0.92 -3.81
N THR A 160 -3.56 0.15 -4.56
CA THR A 160 -3.56 0.11 -6.04
C THR A 160 -2.47 -0.84 -6.55
N ASP A 161 -1.29 -0.81 -5.98
CA ASP A 161 -0.21 -1.75 -6.33
C ASP A 161 -0.62 -3.20 -6.05
N TRP A 162 -1.31 -3.49 -4.94
CA TRP A 162 -1.87 -4.81 -4.67
C TRP A 162 -2.81 -5.29 -5.77
N PHE A 163 -3.77 -4.46 -6.21
CA PHE A 163 -4.70 -4.84 -7.28
C PHE A 163 -3.96 -5.14 -8.58
N ASN A 164 -2.98 -4.30 -8.96
CA ASN A 164 -2.21 -4.52 -10.18
C ASN A 164 -1.30 -5.77 -10.10
N VAL A 165 -0.78 -6.12 -8.91
CA VAL A 165 -0.04 -7.39 -8.73
C VAL A 165 -0.98 -8.59 -8.85
N ILE A 166 -2.21 -8.52 -8.33
CA ILE A 166 -3.23 -9.56 -8.53
C ILE A 166 -3.60 -9.69 -10.01
N ASP A 167 -3.77 -8.57 -10.71
CA ASP A 167 -4.05 -8.56 -12.16
C ASP A 167 -2.90 -9.19 -12.96
N TRP A 168 -1.67 -8.83 -12.66
CA TRP A 168 -0.48 -9.42 -13.27
C TRP A 168 -0.41 -10.93 -13.02
N ALA A 169 -0.70 -11.38 -11.80
CA ALA A 169 -0.69 -12.77 -11.43
C ALA A 169 -1.69 -13.62 -12.24
N GLN A 170 -2.78 -13.02 -12.76
CA GLN A 170 -3.73 -13.74 -13.62
C GLN A 170 -3.12 -14.22 -14.94
N ALA A 171 -2.04 -13.60 -15.41
CA ALA A 171 -1.34 -13.99 -16.64
C ALA A 171 -0.09 -14.85 -16.38
N GLU A 172 0.33 -15.01 -15.13
CA GLU A 172 1.48 -15.83 -14.76
C GLU A 172 1.14 -17.33 -14.92
N PRO A 173 1.87 -18.10 -15.73
CA PRO A 173 1.51 -19.48 -16.08
C PRO A 173 1.42 -20.42 -14.87
N MET A 174 2.20 -20.19 -13.82
CA MET A 174 2.23 -21.02 -12.62
C MET A 174 1.14 -20.67 -11.61
N VAL A 175 0.36 -19.60 -11.80
CA VAL A 175 -0.71 -19.19 -10.89
C VAL A 175 -1.97 -20.01 -11.13
N ASP A 176 -2.46 -20.65 -10.09
CA ASP A 176 -3.85 -21.13 -10.07
C ASP A 176 -4.78 -19.96 -9.71
N LYS A 177 -5.45 -19.44 -10.70
CA LYS A 177 -6.32 -18.25 -10.60
C LYS A 177 -7.47 -18.39 -9.62
N SER A 178 -7.86 -19.63 -9.30
CA SER A 178 -8.93 -19.93 -8.36
C SER A 178 -8.47 -19.99 -6.90
N ARG A 179 -7.15 -20.00 -6.65
CA ARG A 179 -6.54 -20.23 -5.34
C ARG A 179 -5.50 -19.17 -5.00
N ILE A 180 -5.95 -17.92 -4.92
CA ILE A 180 -5.12 -16.76 -4.55
C ILE A 180 -5.37 -16.39 -3.10
N GLY A 181 -4.29 -16.30 -2.32
CA GLY A 181 -4.28 -15.78 -0.96
C GLY A 181 -3.38 -14.55 -0.83
N LEU A 182 -3.68 -13.70 0.16
CA LEU A 182 -2.85 -12.52 0.48
C LEU A 182 -2.29 -12.63 1.90
N ARG A 183 -1.05 -12.20 2.10
CA ARG A 183 -0.45 -12.05 3.42
C ARG A 183 0.15 -10.66 3.56
N GLY A 184 -0.36 -9.89 4.51
CA GLY A 184 0.17 -8.58 4.87
C GLY A 184 0.61 -8.55 6.32
N SER A 185 1.67 -7.79 6.61
CA SER A 185 2.17 -7.63 7.97
C SER A 185 2.23 -6.14 8.33
N SER A 186 1.91 -5.80 9.57
CA SER A 186 1.86 -4.43 10.07
C SER A 186 0.88 -3.58 9.22
N TYR A 187 1.32 -2.49 8.65
CA TYR A 187 0.47 -1.64 7.83
C TYR A 187 -0.18 -2.39 6.65
N SER A 188 0.57 -3.33 6.05
CA SER A 188 0.04 -4.19 4.99
C SER A 188 -1.00 -5.21 5.48
N GLY A 189 -1.05 -5.49 6.78
CA GLY A 189 -2.14 -6.28 7.39
C GLY A 189 -3.51 -5.63 7.22
N GLY A 190 -3.57 -4.30 7.18
CA GLY A 190 -4.76 -3.55 6.79
C GLY A 190 -5.03 -3.61 5.29
N HIS A 191 -3.98 -3.50 4.46
CA HIS A 191 -4.14 -3.54 3.00
C HIS A 191 -4.79 -4.85 2.53
N VAL A 192 -4.40 -6.00 3.08
CA VAL A 192 -5.00 -7.29 2.66
C VAL A 192 -6.49 -7.38 2.98
N VAL A 193 -6.95 -6.76 4.09
CA VAL A 193 -8.38 -6.65 4.41
C VAL A 193 -9.08 -5.75 3.41
N TYR A 194 -8.52 -4.56 3.13
CA TYR A 194 -9.08 -3.63 2.15
C TYR A 194 -9.23 -4.24 0.76
N VAL A 195 -8.18 -4.92 0.29
CA VAL A 195 -8.12 -5.54 -1.04
C VAL A 195 -9.08 -6.72 -1.13
N ALA A 196 -9.05 -7.65 -0.16
CA ALA A 196 -9.90 -8.84 -0.16
C ALA A 196 -11.40 -8.50 -0.07
N ALA A 197 -11.75 -7.41 0.61
CA ALA A 197 -13.13 -6.92 0.67
C ALA A 197 -13.67 -6.39 -0.68
N ARG A 198 -12.78 -6.17 -1.68
CA ARG A 198 -13.10 -5.61 -3.00
C ARG A 198 -12.75 -6.53 -4.16
N ASP A 199 -11.91 -7.53 -3.96
CA ASP A 199 -11.46 -8.42 -5.02
C ASP A 199 -11.90 -9.87 -4.74
N PRO A 200 -12.92 -10.38 -5.44
CA PRO A 200 -13.46 -11.72 -5.21
C PRO A 200 -12.51 -12.85 -5.64
N ARG A 201 -11.41 -12.56 -6.31
CA ARG A 201 -10.36 -13.52 -6.65
C ARG A 201 -9.57 -13.97 -5.43
N VAL A 202 -9.54 -13.15 -4.37
CA VAL A 202 -8.87 -13.48 -3.11
C VAL A 202 -9.73 -14.44 -2.29
N LYS A 203 -9.16 -15.60 -1.94
CA LYS A 203 -9.89 -16.68 -1.22
C LYS A 203 -9.51 -16.78 0.25
N ALA A 204 -8.30 -16.36 0.60
CA ALA A 204 -7.84 -16.36 1.99
C ALA A 204 -6.88 -15.20 2.25
N ILE A 205 -6.92 -14.64 3.46
CA ILE A 205 -5.96 -13.63 3.89
C ILE A 205 -5.34 -13.99 5.23
N VAL A 206 -4.12 -13.49 5.44
CA VAL A 206 -3.45 -13.43 6.73
C VAL A 206 -3.06 -11.98 7.02
N SER A 207 -3.71 -11.38 8.00
CA SER A 207 -3.37 -10.07 8.57
C SER A 207 -2.53 -10.29 9.81
N GLN A 208 -1.22 -10.08 9.71
CA GLN A 208 -0.26 -10.29 10.78
C GLN A 208 0.10 -8.97 11.45
N VAL A 209 -0.11 -8.83 12.77
CA VAL A 209 0.06 -7.59 13.54
C VAL A 209 -0.46 -6.38 12.76
N GLY A 210 -1.68 -6.52 12.23
CA GLY A 210 -2.23 -5.61 11.22
C GLY A 210 -2.72 -4.28 11.80
N SER A 211 -2.30 -3.17 11.18
CA SER A 211 -2.89 -1.85 11.41
C SER A 211 -4.07 -1.66 10.45
N LEU A 212 -5.29 -1.69 10.97
CA LEU A 212 -6.52 -1.70 10.19
C LEU A 212 -7.32 -0.39 10.25
N ASP A 213 -6.87 0.57 11.03
CA ASP A 213 -7.49 1.90 11.10
C ASP A 213 -6.41 2.96 11.29
N SER A 214 -6.21 3.78 10.29
CA SER A 214 -5.19 4.84 10.29
C SER A 214 -5.72 6.17 10.84
N ARG A 215 -6.99 6.24 11.22
CA ARG A 215 -7.60 7.47 11.73
C ARG A 215 -7.09 7.80 13.14
N PRO A 216 -6.85 9.08 13.47
CA PRO A 216 -6.33 9.49 14.79
C PRO A 216 -7.16 9.01 15.97
N LYS A 217 -8.49 8.92 15.83
CA LYS A 217 -9.38 8.44 16.89
C LYS A 217 -9.16 6.97 17.27
N SER A 218 -8.64 6.16 16.35
CA SER A 218 -8.33 4.74 16.58
C SER A 218 -6.90 4.51 17.07
N ASN A 219 -6.06 5.53 16.94
CA ASN A 219 -4.68 5.56 17.43
C ASN A 219 -4.45 6.85 18.24
N PRO A 220 -5.17 7.08 19.35
CA PRO A 220 -5.09 8.35 20.07
C PRO A 220 -3.72 8.48 20.76
N ILE A 221 -2.94 9.46 20.31
CA ILE A 221 -1.99 10.08 21.22
C ILE A 221 -2.84 10.92 22.16
N ALA A 222 -2.83 10.60 23.45
CA ALA A 222 -3.75 11.17 24.44
C ALA A 222 -3.87 12.71 24.29
N GLY A 223 -5.10 13.20 24.12
CA GLY A 223 -5.42 14.61 24.00
C GLY A 223 -5.07 15.28 22.65
N GLN A 224 -4.64 14.53 21.62
CA GLN A 224 -4.15 15.13 20.35
C GLN A 224 -4.97 14.74 19.11
N VAL A 225 -6.10 14.04 19.24
CA VAL A 225 -6.89 13.55 18.09
C VAL A 225 -7.32 14.69 17.17
N ASP A 226 -7.88 15.77 17.74
CA ASP A 226 -8.37 16.92 16.97
C ASP A 226 -7.21 17.66 16.32
N GLU A 227 -6.10 17.81 17.01
CA GLU A 227 -4.90 18.47 16.48
C GLU A 227 -4.28 17.67 15.33
N GLN A 228 -4.17 16.35 15.45
CA GLN A 228 -3.68 15.50 14.36
C GLN A 228 -4.60 15.57 13.14
N THR A 229 -5.90 15.56 13.35
CA THR A 229 -6.89 15.69 12.30
C THR A 229 -6.79 17.07 11.61
N ARG A 230 -6.67 18.14 12.40
CA ARG A 230 -6.50 19.50 11.87
C ARG A 230 -5.23 19.62 11.03
N LEU A 231 -4.09 19.14 11.52
CA LEU A 231 -2.81 19.15 10.80
C LEU A 231 -2.88 18.35 9.50
N ALA A 232 -3.56 17.21 9.49
CA ALA A 232 -3.74 16.39 8.30
C ALA A 232 -4.53 17.15 7.21
N TYR A 233 -5.62 17.82 7.57
CA TYR A 233 -6.38 18.63 6.62
C TYR A 233 -5.60 19.87 6.16
N GLU A 234 -4.85 20.51 7.05
CA GLU A 234 -4.01 21.64 6.70
C GLU A 234 -2.92 21.25 5.69
N GLU A 235 -2.20 20.14 5.93
CA GLU A 235 -1.23 19.60 4.97
C GLU A 235 -1.87 19.24 3.63
N GLY A 236 -3.03 18.58 3.65
CA GLY A 236 -3.78 18.24 2.44
C GLY A 236 -4.17 19.49 1.64
N THR A 237 -4.61 20.54 2.32
CA THR A 237 -4.94 21.85 1.72
C THR A 237 -3.70 22.48 1.09
N LYS A 238 -2.59 22.59 1.83
CA LYS A 238 -1.33 23.17 1.33
C LYS A 238 -0.80 22.40 0.12
N ARG A 239 -0.86 21.05 0.16
CA ARG A 239 -0.44 20.21 -0.96
C ARG A 239 -1.33 20.42 -2.20
N ALA A 240 -2.64 20.47 -2.02
CA ALA A 240 -3.58 20.70 -3.11
C ALA A 240 -3.40 22.09 -3.74
N ARG A 241 -2.92 23.07 -2.98
CA ARG A 241 -2.62 24.44 -3.47
C ARG A 241 -1.19 24.56 -4.04
N GLY A 242 -0.38 23.49 -3.97
CA GLY A 242 1.03 23.53 -4.41
C GLY A 242 1.95 24.30 -3.47
N GLU A 243 1.52 24.58 -2.25
CA GLU A 243 2.29 25.34 -1.25
C GLU A 243 3.34 24.44 -0.55
N ILE A 244 3.12 23.13 -0.55
CA ILE A 244 4.07 22.11 -0.10
C ILE A 244 4.13 20.95 -1.09
N GLY A 245 5.30 20.32 -1.22
CA GLY A 245 5.51 19.10 -1.98
C GLY A 245 5.24 17.82 -1.17
N TYR A 246 5.74 16.73 -1.69
CA TYR A 246 5.82 15.46 -0.95
C TYR A 246 6.97 15.48 0.05
N PRO A 247 6.86 14.75 1.17
CA PRO A 247 7.93 14.64 2.13
C PRO A 247 9.18 14.00 1.48
N PRO A 248 10.40 14.41 1.93
CA PRO A 248 11.63 13.86 1.41
C PRO A 248 11.80 12.38 1.77
N PRO A 249 12.58 11.61 0.99
CA PRO A 249 12.95 10.24 1.32
C PRO A 249 13.59 10.14 2.71
N ARG A 250 13.44 8.96 3.33
CA ARG A 250 14.01 8.64 4.66
C ARG A 250 13.54 9.52 5.82
N ALA A 251 12.42 10.21 5.64
CA ALA A 251 11.79 10.90 6.77
C ALA A 251 11.43 9.88 7.86
N ARG A 252 11.90 10.10 9.10
CA ARG A 252 11.54 9.28 10.25
C ARG A 252 10.22 9.77 10.82
N VAL A 253 9.33 8.84 11.11
CA VAL A 253 7.98 9.16 11.61
C VAL A 253 7.79 8.73 13.05
N ILE A 254 8.04 7.44 13.34
CA ILE A 254 7.86 6.84 14.67
C ILE A 254 9.03 5.89 14.91
N GLY A 255 9.76 6.08 15.98
CA GLY A 255 10.89 5.22 16.33
C GLY A 255 11.89 5.08 15.18
N ASN A 256 12.06 3.85 14.69
CA ASN A 256 12.95 3.53 13.56
C ASN A 256 12.23 3.39 12.22
N LEU A 257 10.92 3.63 12.17
CA LEU A 257 10.16 3.58 10.91
C LEU A 257 10.63 4.69 9.97
N GLN A 258 10.82 4.33 8.71
CA GLN A 258 11.15 5.26 7.63
C GLN A 258 9.90 5.52 6.78
N GLY A 259 9.90 6.66 6.11
CA GLY A 259 8.79 7.05 5.26
C GLY A 259 7.75 7.89 5.97
N ALA A 260 7.42 9.01 5.35
CA ALA A 260 6.43 9.93 5.86
C ALA A 260 5.04 9.61 5.32
N PRO A 261 4.00 9.66 6.16
CA PRO A 261 2.63 9.47 5.70
C PRO A 261 2.11 10.68 4.94
N ILE A 262 1.23 10.43 3.99
CA ILE A 262 0.34 11.46 3.46
C ILE A 262 -0.87 11.52 4.40
N ARG A 263 -0.79 12.40 5.40
CA ARG A 263 -1.70 12.40 6.56
C ARG A 263 -3.18 12.53 6.20
N ASP A 264 -3.53 13.36 5.23
CA ASP A 264 -4.92 13.51 4.78
C ASP A 264 -5.47 12.23 4.13
N LYS A 265 -4.61 11.37 3.56
CA LYS A 265 -4.97 10.06 3.05
C LYS A 265 -5.24 9.07 4.21
N LEU A 266 -4.44 9.13 5.28
CA LEU A 266 -4.64 8.29 6.46
C LEU A 266 -6.00 8.53 7.10
N LEU A 267 -6.52 9.78 7.12
CA LEU A 267 -7.84 10.08 7.67
C LEU A 267 -8.99 9.32 7.00
N ARG A 268 -8.76 8.84 5.78
CA ARG A 268 -9.76 8.15 4.95
C ARG A 268 -9.51 6.66 4.81
N PHE A 269 -8.42 6.13 5.40
CA PHE A 269 -8.03 4.73 5.26
C PHE A 269 -8.29 3.96 6.55
N ALA A 270 -9.36 3.16 6.54
CA ALA A 270 -9.81 2.39 7.68
C ALA A 270 -10.34 1.01 7.25
N PRO A 271 -9.45 0.06 6.87
CA PRO A 271 -9.82 -1.29 6.44
C PRO A 271 -10.71 -2.06 7.43
N VAL A 272 -10.69 -1.70 8.71
CA VAL A 272 -11.59 -2.26 9.73
C VAL A 272 -13.07 -2.08 9.38
N GLU A 273 -13.41 -1.02 8.65
CA GLU A 273 -14.80 -0.78 8.18
C GLU A 273 -15.18 -1.70 7.00
N ASP A 274 -14.19 -2.20 6.28
CA ASP A 274 -14.39 -3.07 5.11
C ASP A 274 -14.52 -4.55 5.49
N ALA A 275 -14.15 -4.93 6.71
CA ALA A 275 -14.14 -6.33 7.16
C ALA A 275 -15.50 -7.02 7.04
N GLY A 276 -16.61 -6.29 7.09
CA GLY A 276 -17.95 -6.81 6.84
C GLY A 276 -18.19 -7.34 5.43
N ASN A 277 -17.29 -7.09 4.48
CA ASN A 277 -17.36 -7.53 3.09
C ASN A 277 -16.49 -8.78 2.81
N LEU A 278 -15.94 -9.44 3.83
CA LEU A 278 -15.07 -10.63 3.68
C LEU A 278 -15.84 -11.97 3.58
N GLN A 279 -17.12 -11.96 3.38
CA GLN A 279 -17.99 -13.16 3.41
C GLN A 279 -17.52 -14.35 2.53
N ASN A 280 -16.78 -14.09 1.45
CA ASN A 280 -16.26 -15.11 0.54
C ASN A 280 -14.74 -15.30 0.63
N CYS A 281 -14.12 -14.75 1.66
CA CYS A 281 -12.68 -14.81 1.91
C CYS A 281 -12.43 -15.29 3.34
N ALA A 282 -11.56 -16.27 3.51
CA ALA A 282 -11.18 -16.74 4.84
C ALA A 282 -10.11 -15.80 5.45
N ALA A 283 -10.32 -15.30 6.66
CA ALA A 283 -9.43 -14.33 7.28
C ALA A 283 -8.78 -14.83 8.58
N LEU A 284 -7.45 -14.83 8.61
CA LEU A 284 -6.66 -15.07 9.83
C LEU A 284 -6.05 -13.75 10.32
N PHE A 285 -6.41 -13.38 11.54
CA PHE A 285 -5.81 -12.23 12.26
C PHE A 285 -4.83 -12.75 13.31
N ILE A 286 -3.55 -12.46 13.15
CA ILE A 286 -2.49 -12.79 14.10
C ILE A 286 -2.06 -11.48 14.75
N VAL A 287 -2.15 -11.38 16.07
CA VAL A 287 -1.81 -10.16 16.83
C VAL A 287 -0.78 -10.43 17.91
N ALA A 288 -0.01 -9.42 18.28
CA ALA A 288 0.87 -9.43 19.43
C ALA A 288 0.06 -9.17 20.70
N GLU A 289 0.32 -9.93 21.78
CA GLU A 289 -0.35 -9.69 23.08
C GLU A 289 -0.06 -8.28 23.63
N ASN A 290 1.21 -7.87 23.55
CA ASN A 290 1.68 -6.58 24.06
C ASN A 290 1.91 -5.57 22.94
N GLU A 291 0.94 -5.47 22.00
CA GLU A 291 1.01 -4.52 20.89
C GLU A 291 1.15 -3.09 21.38
N GLU A 292 2.22 -2.41 20.97
CA GLU A 292 2.55 -1.06 21.47
C GLU A 292 2.34 0.07 20.45
N LEU A 293 2.08 -0.27 19.16
CA LEU A 293 1.91 0.74 18.12
C LEU A 293 0.45 1.17 17.95
N PHE A 294 -0.49 0.27 18.27
CA PHE A 294 -1.93 0.54 18.16
C PHE A 294 -2.75 -0.42 19.03
N ASN A 295 -4.03 -0.12 19.18
CA ASN A 295 -4.92 -0.93 20.01
C ASN A 295 -5.58 -2.06 19.21
N ASN A 296 -5.24 -3.31 19.49
CA ASN A 296 -5.82 -4.48 18.83
C ASN A 296 -7.36 -4.55 18.93
N GLU A 297 -7.96 -4.08 20.04
CA GLU A 297 -9.41 -4.19 20.29
C GLU A 297 -10.23 -3.39 19.27
N VAL A 298 -9.75 -2.21 18.88
CA VAL A 298 -10.44 -1.34 17.93
C VAL A 298 -9.95 -1.51 16.48
N GLN A 299 -9.04 -2.41 16.25
CA GLN A 299 -8.47 -2.72 14.93
C GLN A 299 -8.69 -4.20 14.56
N ALA A 300 -7.73 -5.06 14.77
CA ALA A 300 -7.80 -6.46 14.33
C ALA A 300 -8.94 -7.24 15.00
N LYS A 301 -9.22 -6.99 16.28
CA LYS A 301 -10.33 -7.64 17.00
C LYS A 301 -11.69 -7.19 16.45
N LEU A 302 -11.85 -5.90 16.26
CA LEU A 302 -13.08 -5.33 15.67
C LEU A 302 -13.28 -5.81 14.22
N ALA A 303 -12.22 -5.91 13.42
CA ALA A 303 -12.31 -6.48 12.08
C ALA A 303 -12.73 -7.96 12.12
N TYR A 304 -12.13 -8.74 13.01
CA TYR A 304 -12.54 -10.13 13.22
C TYR A 304 -14.02 -10.25 13.62
N GLU A 305 -14.53 -9.38 14.48
CA GLU A 305 -15.94 -9.40 14.90
C GLU A 305 -16.90 -9.07 13.75
N ARG A 306 -16.52 -8.12 12.89
CA ARG A 306 -17.31 -7.68 11.73
C ARG A 306 -17.28 -8.65 10.54
N ASP A 307 -16.21 -9.43 10.40
CA ASP A 307 -16.07 -10.39 9.30
C ASP A 307 -17.14 -11.48 9.39
N PRO A 308 -18.02 -11.65 8.38
CA PRO A 308 -19.05 -12.69 8.34
C PRO A 308 -18.54 -14.03 7.81
N GLY A 309 -17.33 -14.09 7.24
CA GLY A 309 -16.76 -15.28 6.62
C GLY A 309 -16.05 -16.23 7.58
N PRO A 310 -15.39 -17.26 7.05
CA PRO A 310 -14.52 -18.11 7.83
C PRO A 310 -13.37 -17.31 8.41
N LYS A 311 -13.23 -17.30 9.72
CA LYS A 311 -12.28 -16.40 10.39
C LYS A 311 -11.63 -17.03 11.60
N LYS A 312 -10.43 -16.55 11.92
CA LYS A 312 -9.69 -16.91 13.14
C LYS A 312 -8.94 -15.70 13.69
N TYR A 313 -8.95 -15.56 15.00
CA TYR A 313 -8.18 -14.55 15.72
C TYR A 313 -7.20 -15.25 16.66
N VAL A 314 -5.91 -14.92 16.55
CA VAL A 314 -4.85 -15.56 17.33
C VAL A 314 -3.99 -14.49 18.00
N VAL A 315 -3.91 -14.55 19.32
CA VAL A 315 -2.99 -13.73 20.10
C VAL A 315 -1.70 -14.51 20.31
N VAL A 316 -0.57 -13.93 19.93
CA VAL A 316 0.75 -14.49 20.22
C VAL A 316 1.24 -13.95 21.56
N PRO A 317 1.38 -14.81 22.58
CA PRO A 317 1.66 -14.35 23.94
C PRO A 317 3.08 -13.81 24.10
N GLY A 318 3.25 -12.87 25.00
CA GLY A 318 4.53 -12.34 25.47
C GLY A 318 5.29 -11.46 24.48
N ILE A 319 4.80 -11.26 23.26
CA ILE A 319 5.49 -10.44 22.26
C ILE A 319 4.87 -9.05 22.12
N LYS A 320 5.71 -8.11 21.72
CA LYS A 320 5.36 -6.80 21.15
C LYS A 320 5.28 -6.88 19.63
N HIS A 321 4.91 -5.77 18.98
CA HIS A 321 4.76 -5.67 17.53
C HIS A 321 5.91 -6.32 16.75
N TYR A 322 7.14 -5.93 17.04
CA TYR A 322 8.32 -6.43 16.32
C TYR A 322 8.73 -7.86 16.70
N GLY A 323 8.20 -8.42 17.79
CA GLY A 323 8.45 -9.80 18.20
C GLY A 323 7.99 -10.84 17.18
N ILE A 324 7.03 -10.47 16.33
CA ILE A 324 6.50 -11.35 15.27
C ILE A 324 7.52 -11.62 14.15
N TYR A 325 8.50 -10.74 13.94
CA TYR A 325 9.56 -10.89 12.94
C TYR A 325 10.82 -11.60 13.46
N GLY A 326 10.88 -11.83 14.76
CA GLY A 326 12.01 -12.45 15.45
C GLY A 326 11.59 -13.74 16.17
N PRO A 327 11.43 -13.71 17.50
CA PRO A 327 11.20 -14.92 18.30
C PRO A 327 9.91 -15.68 17.93
N ALA A 328 8.87 -14.99 17.45
CA ALA A 328 7.60 -15.62 17.06
C ALA A 328 7.46 -15.88 15.54
N ARG A 329 8.50 -15.61 14.74
CA ARG A 329 8.42 -15.71 13.27
C ARG A 329 8.03 -17.11 12.80
N GLU A 330 8.71 -18.17 13.32
CA GLU A 330 8.43 -19.55 12.95
C GLU A 330 6.99 -19.95 13.28
N GLN A 331 6.51 -19.55 14.45
CA GLN A 331 5.12 -19.78 14.85
C GLN A 331 4.14 -19.07 13.90
N ALA A 332 4.42 -17.82 13.55
CA ALA A 332 3.54 -17.01 12.70
C ALA A 332 3.47 -17.57 11.26
N ILE A 333 4.61 -17.94 10.68
CA ILE A 333 4.64 -18.53 9.33
C ILE A 333 3.95 -19.90 9.31
N LYS A 334 4.12 -20.72 10.35
CA LYS A 334 3.39 -21.99 10.47
C LYS A 334 1.88 -21.78 10.52
N MET A 335 1.39 -20.82 11.32
CA MET A 335 -0.04 -20.49 11.37
C MET A 335 -0.56 -20.03 10.00
N ALA A 336 0.23 -19.23 9.27
CA ALA A 336 -0.14 -18.79 7.93
C ALA A 336 -0.21 -19.97 6.95
N ILE A 337 0.76 -20.87 6.96
CA ILE A 337 0.77 -22.08 6.13
C ILE A 337 -0.47 -22.95 6.44
N ASP A 338 -0.71 -23.27 7.72
CA ASP A 338 -1.85 -24.09 8.15
C ASP A 338 -3.18 -23.47 7.69
N TRP A 339 -3.30 -22.12 7.72
CA TRP A 339 -4.47 -21.39 7.26
C TRP A 339 -4.65 -21.48 5.75
N PHE A 340 -3.61 -21.19 4.99
CA PHE A 340 -3.66 -21.27 3.54
C PHE A 340 -3.87 -22.71 3.06
N ASP A 341 -3.28 -23.72 3.70
CA ASP A 341 -3.51 -25.14 3.38
C ASP A 341 -5.00 -25.52 3.52
N GLN A 342 -5.65 -24.98 4.55
CA GLN A 342 -7.07 -25.23 4.77
C GLN A 342 -7.98 -24.65 3.68
N TYR A 343 -7.63 -23.49 3.11
CA TYR A 343 -8.53 -22.75 2.22
C TYR A 343 -8.07 -22.68 0.76
N LEU A 344 -6.80 -22.95 0.47
CA LEU A 344 -6.27 -22.88 -0.89
C LEU A 344 -5.83 -24.25 -1.46
N LYS A 345 -5.73 -25.31 -0.65
CA LYS A 345 -5.30 -26.66 -1.12
C LYS A 345 -6.39 -27.71 -1.11
N LYS A 346 -7.58 -27.36 -0.71
CA LYS A 346 -8.75 -28.26 -0.70
C LYS A 346 -9.46 -28.27 -2.03
#